data_f43ddde1f7cc41971d8dadcbb712d2f5
#
_entry.id   f43ddde1f7cc41971d8dadcbb712d2f5
#
_cell.length_a   1.000
_cell.length_b   1.000
_cell.length_c   1.000
_cell.angle_alpha   90.00
_cell.angle_beta   90.00
_cell.angle_gamma   90.00
#
_symmetry.space_group_name_H-M   'P 1'
#
loop_
_entity.id
_entity.type
_entity.pdbx_description
1 polymer ?
#
loop_
_entity_poly.entity_id
_entity_poly.type
_entity_poly.pdbx_seq_one_letter_code
_entity_poly.pdbx_strand_id
1 'polypeptide(L)'
;MKMLGDFMRTLFSLSERLAGPFLRISLGLVLLWIGSIHLNNPQPIVGLLSMSLPFLAYSTFVYVLGALEVIAGVLLIAGLWVRYVALLALVLFAGTLTIFVIAPAVTGFPILNLTGQFLLKDIVLASAAITVAARDAVRQEAKRAQRTQLASRSEEQTLSPVNSESK
;
A
#
# COMPACT_ATOMS: atom_id res chain seq x y z
N MET A 1 3.80 33.31 21.90
CA MET A 1 4.52 32.59 20.84
C MET A 1 4.91 31.16 21.20
N LYS A 2 5.30 30.84 22.45
CA LYS A 2 5.65 29.45 22.88
C LYS A 2 4.45 28.47 22.73
N MET A 3 3.25 28.82 23.19
CA MET A 3 2.06 27.98 23.11
C MET A 3 1.69 27.57 21.67
N LEU A 4 1.84 28.48 20.71
CA LEU A 4 1.58 28.17 19.29
C LEU A 4 2.62 27.19 18.74
N GLY A 5 3.90 27.33 19.14
CA GLY A 5 4.97 26.42 18.77
C GLY A 5 4.77 25.00 19.34
N ASP A 6 4.34 24.90 20.58
CA ASP A 6 4.08 23.61 21.23
C ASP A 6 2.84 22.93 20.65
N PHE A 7 1.81 23.69 20.34
CA PHE A 7 0.62 23.19 19.65
C PHE A 7 0.97 22.65 18.26
N MET A 8 1.73 23.40 17.47
CA MET A 8 2.18 22.96 16.14
C MET A 8 3.04 21.69 16.22
N ARG A 9 3.98 21.61 17.18
CA ARG A 9 4.79 20.39 17.40
C ARG A 9 3.91 19.17 17.73
N THR A 10 2.93 19.34 18.60
CA THR A 10 1.99 18.26 18.96
C THR A 10 1.16 17.82 17.77
N LEU A 11 0.66 18.74 16.94
CA LEU A 11 -0.06 18.43 15.72
C LEU A 11 0.82 17.64 14.72
N PHE A 12 2.07 18.10 14.50
CA PHE A 12 2.99 17.39 13.59
C PHE A 12 3.33 15.99 14.10
N SER A 13 3.62 15.83 15.39
CA SER A 13 3.93 14.52 15.96
C SER A 13 2.72 13.55 15.91
N LEU A 14 1.51 14.07 16.09
CA LEU A 14 0.30 13.29 15.97
C LEU A 14 0.04 12.88 14.51
N SER A 15 0.21 13.82 13.56
CA SER A 15 0.04 13.53 12.13
C SER A 15 1.05 12.49 11.63
N GLU A 16 2.31 12.56 12.07
CA GLU A 16 3.32 11.55 11.73
C GLU A 16 2.95 10.14 12.22
N ARG A 17 2.41 10.04 13.43
CA ARG A 17 2.00 8.75 14.02
C ARG A 17 0.77 8.17 13.31
N LEU A 18 -0.19 9.02 12.95
CA LEU A 18 -1.46 8.60 12.34
C LEU A 18 -1.35 8.41 10.82
N ALA A 19 -0.49 9.15 10.14
CA ALA A 19 -0.37 9.13 8.68
C ALA A 19 -0.10 7.72 8.11
N GLY A 20 0.71 6.91 8.78
CA GLY A 20 1.01 5.56 8.33
C GLY A 20 -0.19 4.62 8.38
N PRO A 21 -0.81 4.41 9.55
CA PRO A 21 -2.01 3.58 9.66
C PRO A 21 -3.17 4.10 8.81
N PHE A 22 -3.40 5.41 8.80
CA PHE A 22 -4.46 6.03 8.03
C PHE A 22 -4.30 5.78 6.52
N LEU A 23 -3.11 6.02 5.97
CA LEU A 23 -2.81 5.80 4.55
C LEU A 23 -3.01 4.33 4.17
N ARG A 24 -2.57 3.40 5.02
CA ARG A 24 -2.73 1.96 4.83
C ARG A 24 -4.19 1.54 4.81
N ILE A 25 -4.98 2.01 5.78
CA ILE A 25 -6.40 1.68 5.90
C ILE A 25 -7.17 2.28 4.72
N SER A 26 -6.90 3.54 4.35
CA SER A 26 -7.53 4.20 3.21
C SER A 26 -7.23 3.46 1.90
N LEU A 27 -5.97 3.07 1.67
CA LEU A 27 -5.60 2.28 0.49
C LEU A 27 -6.32 0.92 0.48
N GLY A 28 -6.39 0.25 1.62
CA GLY A 28 -7.10 -1.02 1.76
C GLY A 28 -8.60 -0.88 1.50
N LEU A 29 -9.23 0.19 1.99
CA LEU A 29 -10.64 0.47 1.77
C LEU A 29 -10.96 0.74 0.30
N VAL A 30 -10.08 1.48 -0.40
CA VAL A 30 -10.23 1.76 -1.84
C VAL A 30 -10.11 0.46 -2.65
N LEU A 31 -9.12 -0.39 -2.35
CA LEU A 31 -8.97 -1.69 -3.02
C LEU A 31 -10.17 -2.60 -2.79
N LEU A 32 -10.66 -2.68 -1.55
CA LEU A 32 -11.84 -3.46 -1.21
C LEU A 32 -13.08 -2.98 -1.97
N TRP A 33 -13.27 -1.67 -2.07
CA TRP A 33 -14.37 -1.07 -2.79
C TRP A 33 -14.30 -1.35 -4.29
N ILE A 34 -13.15 -1.08 -4.92
CA ILE A 34 -12.94 -1.29 -6.35
C ILE A 34 -13.07 -2.78 -6.70
N GLY A 35 -12.42 -3.66 -5.94
CA GLY A 35 -12.51 -5.10 -6.14
C GLY A 35 -13.95 -5.62 -6.02
N SER A 36 -14.73 -5.08 -5.08
CA SER A 36 -16.15 -5.43 -4.96
C SER A 36 -16.97 -5.01 -6.19
N ILE A 37 -16.66 -3.87 -6.80
CA ILE A 37 -17.29 -3.44 -8.06
C ILE A 37 -16.94 -4.41 -9.19
N HIS A 38 -15.67 -4.80 -9.32
CA HIS A 38 -15.22 -5.75 -10.35
C HIS A 38 -15.88 -7.12 -10.21
N LEU A 39 -16.11 -7.59 -8.96
CA LEU A 39 -16.81 -8.84 -8.68
C LEU A 39 -18.30 -8.75 -8.95
N ASN A 40 -18.95 -7.61 -8.74
CA ASN A 40 -20.37 -7.44 -8.98
C ASN A 40 -20.70 -7.21 -10.47
N ASN A 41 -19.90 -6.40 -11.16
CA ASN A 41 -20.13 -6.06 -12.56
C ASN A 41 -18.81 -5.90 -13.32
N PRO A 42 -18.28 -6.95 -13.94
CA PRO A 42 -17.01 -6.91 -14.67
C PRO A 42 -17.12 -6.18 -16.03
N GLN A 43 -18.33 -6.00 -16.59
CA GLN A 43 -18.53 -5.54 -17.95
C GLN A 43 -17.89 -4.19 -18.28
N PRO A 44 -17.94 -3.13 -17.43
CA PRO A 44 -17.29 -1.88 -17.73
C PRO A 44 -15.78 -2.02 -17.93
N ILE A 45 -15.13 -2.88 -17.14
CA ILE A 45 -13.69 -3.13 -17.24
C ILE A 45 -13.36 -4.01 -18.45
N VAL A 46 -14.16 -5.03 -18.72
CA VAL A 46 -14.04 -5.83 -19.97
C VAL A 46 -14.17 -4.92 -21.19
N GLY A 47 -15.12 -3.98 -21.20
CA GLY A 47 -15.27 -2.99 -22.27
C GLY A 47 -14.03 -2.08 -22.42
N LEU A 48 -13.48 -1.60 -21.31
CA LEU A 48 -12.25 -0.81 -21.32
C LEU A 48 -11.06 -1.64 -21.84
N LEU A 49 -10.90 -2.86 -21.36
CA LEU A 49 -9.83 -3.77 -21.78
C LEU A 49 -9.96 -4.16 -23.26
N SER A 50 -11.17 -4.35 -23.79
CA SER A 50 -11.36 -4.67 -25.19
C SER A 50 -10.84 -3.60 -26.14
N MET A 51 -10.84 -2.34 -25.70
CA MET A 51 -10.33 -1.19 -26.45
C MET A 51 -8.82 -0.96 -26.24
N SER A 52 -8.26 -1.41 -25.13
CA SER A 52 -6.86 -1.11 -24.73
C SER A 52 -5.97 -2.34 -24.76
N LEU A 53 -6.42 -3.45 -24.22
CA LEU A 53 -5.71 -4.72 -24.05
C LEU A 53 -6.62 -5.91 -24.37
N PRO A 54 -6.97 -6.14 -25.66
CA PRO A 54 -7.99 -7.13 -26.05
C PRO A 54 -7.73 -8.55 -25.54
N PHE A 55 -6.44 -8.92 -25.38
CA PHE A 55 -6.03 -10.23 -24.86
C PHE A 55 -6.31 -10.44 -23.36
N LEU A 56 -6.64 -9.38 -22.60
CA LEU A 56 -7.08 -9.44 -21.20
C LEU A 56 -8.59 -9.16 -21.03
N ALA A 57 -9.32 -8.93 -22.12
CA ALA A 57 -10.72 -8.55 -22.10
C ALA A 57 -11.67 -9.72 -21.83
N TYR A 58 -11.40 -10.49 -20.75
CA TYR A 58 -12.22 -11.62 -20.33
C TYR A 58 -12.83 -11.37 -18.96
N SER A 59 -14.10 -11.69 -18.79
CA SER A 59 -14.78 -11.56 -17.49
C SER A 59 -14.05 -12.33 -16.39
N THR A 60 -13.51 -13.52 -16.69
CA THR A 60 -12.73 -14.32 -15.72
C THR A 60 -11.50 -13.57 -15.21
N PHE A 61 -10.79 -12.86 -16.10
CA PHE A 61 -9.64 -12.03 -15.69
C PHE A 61 -10.07 -10.94 -14.73
N VAL A 62 -11.18 -10.24 -15.03
CA VAL A 62 -11.69 -9.16 -14.18
C VAL A 62 -12.18 -9.69 -12.83
N TYR A 63 -12.78 -10.88 -12.78
CA TYR A 63 -13.14 -11.52 -11.52
C TYR A 63 -11.91 -11.88 -10.66
N VAL A 64 -10.87 -12.44 -11.28
CA VAL A 64 -9.62 -12.74 -10.59
C VAL A 64 -8.96 -11.45 -10.06
N LEU A 65 -8.94 -10.41 -10.88
CA LEU A 65 -8.44 -9.09 -10.50
C LEU A 65 -9.22 -8.53 -9.29
N GLY A 66 -10.55 -8.54 -9.35
CA GLY A 66 -11.41 -8.08 -8.26
C GLY A 66 -11.23 -8.88 -6.97
N ALA A 67 -11.07 -10.21 -7.08
CA ALA A 67 -10.78 -11.05 -5.92
C ALA A 67 -9.43 -10.71 -5.28
N LEU A 68 -8.38 -10.49 -6.08
CA LEU A 68 -7.06 -10.07 -5.59
C LEU A 68 -7.13 -8.71 -4.91
N GLU A 69 -7.88 -7.75 -5.46
CA GLU A 69 -8.08 -6.42 -4.87
C GLU A 69 -8.81 -6.50 -3.52
N VAL A 70 -9.88 -7.31 -3.43
CA VAL A 70 -10.61 -7.51 -2.16
C VAL A 70 -9.71 -8.14 -1.10
N ILE A 71 -8.99 -9.22 -1.45
CA ILE A 71 -8.06 -9.88 -0.52
C ILE A 71 -6.97 -8.90 -0.09
N ALA A 72 -6.36 -8.18 -1.02
CA ALA A 72 -5.35 -7.16 -0.72
C ALA A 72 -5.90 -6.06 0.20
N GLY A 73 -7.11 -5.59 -0.06
CA GLY A 73 -7.80 -4.59 0.77
C GLY A 73 -7.98 -5.06 2.22
N VAL A 74 -8.50 -6.28 2.41
CA VAL A 74 -8.67 -6.89 3.74
C VAL A 74 -7.34 -7.05 4.46
N LEU A 75 -6.31 -7.58 3.80
CA LEU A 75 -4.98 -7.78 4.39
C LEU A 75 -4.32 -6.46 4.79
N LEU A 76 -4.46 -5.40 3.98
CA LEU A 76 -3.97 -4.06 4.32
C LEU A 76 -4.69 -3.50 5.55
N ILE A 77 -6.01 -3.60 5.62
CA ILE A 77 -6.79 -3.13 6.77
C ILE A 77 -6.37 -3.90 8.02
N ALA A 78 -6.29 -5.23 7.95
CA ALA A 78 -5.85 -6.07 9.05
C ALA A 78 -4.37 -5.85 9.44
N GLY A 79 -3.56 -5.26 8.56
CA GLY A 79 -2.14 -5.04 8.81
C GLY A 79 -1.28 -6.28 8.67
N LEU A 80 -1.74 -7.25 7.90
CA LEU A 80 -1.03 -8.50 7.62
C LEU A 80 -0.25 -8.38 6.32
N TRP A 81 1.01 -8.82 6.33
CA TRP A 81 1.90 -8.85 5.16
C TRP A 81 1.94 -7.53 4.36
N VAL A 82 1.84 -6.41 5.08
CA VAL A 82 1.62 -5.06 4.53
C VAL A 82 2.56 -4.74 3.37
N ARG A 83 3.85 -5.05 3.50
CA ARG A 83 4.86 -4.80 2.47
C ARG A 83 4.53 -5.51 1.15
N TYR A 84 4.21 -6.80 1.21
CA TYR A 84 3.96 -7.61 0.02
C TYR A 84 2.64 -7.25 -0.65
N VAL A 85 1.62 -6.99 0.17
CA VAL A 85 0.30 -6.58 -0.31
C VAL A 85 0.35 -5.19 -0.93
N ALA A 86 1.11 -4.25 -0.35
CA ALA A 86 1.31 -2.93 -0.93
C ALA A 86 2.08 -2.99 -2.27
N LEU A 87 3.06 -3.90 -2.39
CA LEU A 87 3.75 -4.14 -3.67
C LEU A 87 2.82 -4.77 -4.72
N LEU A 88 1.96 -5.70 -4.31
CA LEU A 88 0.92 -6.24 -5.21
C LEU A 88 -0.01 -5.11 -5.69
N ALA A 89 -0.51 -4.28 -4.79
CA ALA A 89 -1.35 -3.14 -5.13
C ALA A 89 -0.64 -2.17 -6.11
N LEU A 90 0.66 -1.92 -5.90
CA LEU A 90 1.47 -1.12 -6.81
C LEU A 90 1.51 -1.72 -8.21
N VAL A 91 1.69 -3.04 -8.35
CA VAL A 91 1.69 -3.74 -9.64
C VAL A 91 0.32 -3.61 -10.32
N LEU A 92 -0.77 -3.75 -9.57
CA LEU A 92 -2.13 -3.59 -10.10
C LEU A 92 -2.36 -2.17 -10.64
N PHE A 93 -2.00 -1.14 -9.86
CA PHE A 93 -2.14 0.26 -10.32
C PHE A 93 -1.19 0.61 -11.46
N ALA A 94 0.04 0.07 -11.47
CA ALA A 94 0.95 0.24 -12.60
C ALA A 94 0.37 -0.40 -13.88
N GLY A 95 -0.30 -1.56 -13.75
CA GLY A 95 -1.00 -2.22 -14.85
C GLY A 95 -2.08 -1.33 -15.46
N THR A 96 -2.93 -0.70 -14.65
CA THR A 96 -3.96 0.23 -15.14
C THR A 96 -3.35 1.50 -15.76
N LEU A 97 -2.25 2.00 -15.22
CA LEU A 97 -1.56 3.18 -15.76
C LEU A 97 -0.90 2.92 -17.13
N THR A 98 -0.57 1.67 -17.48
CA THR A 98 -0.05 1.34 -18.81
C THR A 98 -1.05 1.68 -19.92
N ILE A 99 -2.35 1.75 -19.63
CA ILE A 99 -3.40 2.12 -20.59
C ILE A 99 -3.16 3.51 -21.17
N PHE A 100 -2.61 4.46 -20.40
CA PHE A 100 -2.25 5.79 -20.90
C PHE A 100 -1.21 5.76 -22.02
N VAL A 101 -0.30 4.78 -21.98
CA VAL A 101 0.77 4.63 -22.94
C VAL A 101 0.31 3.80 -24.15
N ILE A 102 -0.40 2.70 -23.89
CA ILE A 102 -0.78 1.72 -24.93
C ILE A 102 -2.01 2.20 -25.72
N ALA A 103 -2.97 2.85 -25.04
CA ALA A 103 -4.24 3.28 -25.65
C ALA A 103 -4.60 4.73 -25.27
N PRO A 104 -3.79 5.73 -25.68
CA PRO A 104 -4.02 7.13 -25.33
C PRO A 104 -5.37 7.66 -25.83
N ALA A 105 -5.89 7.13 -26.92
CA ALA A 105 -7.23 7.48 -27.46
C ALA A 105 -8.36 7.11 -26.49
N VAL A 106 -8.22 6.02 -25.73
CA VAL A 106 -9.21 5.56 -24.75
C VAL A 106 -9.26 6.50 -23.54
N THR A 107 -8.12 7.02 -23.14
CA THR A 107 -7.99 7.97 -22.02
C THR A 107 -8.21 9.43 -22.43
N GLY A 108 -8.19 9.71 -23.75
CA GLY A 108 -8.27 11.05 -24.29
C GLY A 108 -7.00 11.88 -24.07
N PHE A 109 -5.86 11.24 -23.78
CA PHE A 109 -4.60 11.95 -23.55
C PHE A 109 -4.17 12.77 -24.79
N PRO A 110 -3.70 14.04 -24.65
CA PRO A 110 -3.35 14.76 -23.42
C PRO A 110 -4.53 15.48 -22.72
N ILE A 111 -5.67 15.64 -23.40
CA ILE A 111 -6.88 16.26 -22.83
C ILE A 111 -7.78 15.14 -22.31
N LEU A 112 -7.58 14.76 -21.04
CA LEU A 112 -8.20 13.57 -20.44
C LEU A 112 -9.74 13.63 -20.50
N ASN A 113 -10.34 12.59 -21.07
CA ASN A 113 -11.77 12.32 -20.95
C ASN A 113 -12.12 11.75 -19.54
N LEU A 114 -13.39 11.44 -19.30
CA LEU A 114 -13.85 10.92 -18.00
C LEU A 114 -13.09 9.63 -17.60
N THR A 115 -12.84 8.73 -18.54
CA THR A 115 -12.08 7.50 -18.32
C THR A 115 -10.63 7.79 -17.91
N GLY A 116 -9.96 8.70 -18.64
CA GLY A 116 -8.60 9.12 -18.33
C GLY A 116 -8.49 9.79 -16.96
N GLN A 117 -9.43 10.69 -16.61
CA GLN A 117 -9.50 11.32 -15.30
C GLN A 117 -9.69 10.28 -14.18
N PHE A 118 -10.55 9.28 -14.42
CA PHE A 118 -10.76 8.20 -13.46
C PHE A 118 -9.50 7.35 -13.25
N LEU A 119 -8.78 7.00 -14.31
CA LEU A 119 -7.53 6.24 -14.22
C LEU A 119 -6.38 7.06 -13.61
N LEU A 120 -6.42 8.39 -13.72
CA LEU A 120 -5.38 9.27 -13.16
C LEU A 120 -5.26 9.13 -11.64
N LYS A 121 -6.35 8.81 -10.93
CA LYS A 121 -6.31 8.56 -9.49
C LYS A 121 -5.33 7.44 -9.11
N ASP A 122 -5.08 6.49 -10.04
CA ASP A 122 -4.22 5.34 -9.78
C ASP A 122 -2.75 5.75 -9.61
N ILE A 123 -2.34 6.94 -10.08
CA ILE A 123 -1.03 7.54 -9.77
C ILE A 123 -0.92 7.84 -8.28
N VAL A 124 -1.98 8.41 -7.71
CA VAL A 124 -2.01 8.73 -6.26
C VAL A 124 -2.05 7.45 -5.44
N LEU A 125 -2.84 6.46 -5.87
CA LEU A 125 -2.93 5.16 -5.21
C LEU A 125 -1.61 4.38 -5.30
N ALA A 126 -0.91 4.43 -6.44
CA ALA A 126 0.42 3.84 -6.59
C ALA A 126 1.44 4.52 -5.65
N SER A 127 1.43 5.84 -5.55
CA SER A 127 2.28 6.60 -4.64
C SER A 127 2.00 6.25 -3.17
N ALA A 128 0.72 6.07 -2.82
CA ALA A 128 0.31 5.60 -1.51
C ALA A 128 0.82 4.18 -1.23
N ALA A 129 0.72 3.27 -2.20
CA ALA A 129 1.22 1.90 -2.07
C ALA A 129 2.74 1.86 -1.85
N ILE A 130 3.52 2.65 -2.61
CA ILE A 130 4.98 2.80 -2.40
C ILE A 130 5.26 3.28 -0.98
N THR A 131 4.56 4.31 -0.52
CA THR A 131 4.75 4.89 0.81
C THR A 131 4.44 3.87 1.92
N VAL A 132 3.36 3.10 1.78
CA VAL A 132 2.97 2.06 2.73
C VAL A 132 4.04 0.95 2.77
N ALA A 133 4.51 0.48 1.61
CA ALA A 133 5.55 -0.54 1.53
C ALA A 133 6.87 -0.09 2.17
N ALA A 134 7.32 1.14 1.87
CA ALA A 134 8.55 1.71 2.40
C ALA A 134 8.48 1.87 3.93
N ARG A 135 7.39 2.41 4.46
CA ARG A 135 7.20 2.58 5.91
C ARG A 135 7.17 1.25 6.66
N ASP A 136 6.56 0.23 6.08
CA ASP A 136 6.55 -1.09 6.69
C ASP A 136 7.94 -1.74 6.69
N ALA A 137 8.72 -1.58 5.62
CA ALA A 137 10.10 -2.04 5.54
C ALA A 137 10.96 -1.43 6.67
N VAL A 138 10.94 -0.12 6.81
CA VAL A 138 11.68 0.60 7.88
C VAL A 138 11.25 0.14 9.28
N ARG A 139 9.95 -0.06 9.49
CA ARG A 139 9.43 -0.59 10.77
C ARG A 139 9.96 -1.99 11.09
N GLN A 140 10.03 -2.86 10.09
CA GLN A 140 10.52 -4.23 10.28
C GLN A 140 12.02 -4.24 10.57
N GLU A 141 12.81 -3.41 9.90
CA GLU A 141 14.24 -3.25 10.16
C GLU A 141 14.51 -2.74 11.58
N ALA A 142 13.79 -1.71 12.04
CA ALA A 142 13.89 -1.21 13.39
C ALA A 142 13.56 -2.28 14.45
N LYS A 143 12.50 -3.07 14.23
CA LYS A 143 12.14 -4.19 15.12
C LYS A 143 13.21 -5.29 15.14
N ARG A 144 13.82 -5.59 14.00
CA ARG A 144 14.92 -6.58 13.91
C ARG A 144 16.14 -6.11 14.68
N ALA A 145 16.58 -4.86 14.46
CA ALA A 145 17.70 -4.26 15.18
C ALA A 145 17.49 -4.28 16.71
N GLN A 146 16.29 -3.93 17.15
CA GLN A 146 15.93 -3.95 18.57
C GLN A 146 15.96 -5.36 19.18
N ARG A 147 15.49 -6.37 18.45
CA ARG A 147 15.56 -7.77 18.88
C ARG A 147 16.99 -8.27 18.99
N THR A 148 17.85 -7.91 18.05
CA THR A 148 19.28 -8.29 18.07
C THR A 148 19.98 -7.66 19.28
N GLN A 149 19.71 -6.39 19.59
CA GLN A 149 20.27 -5.70 20.77
C GLN A 149 19.80 -6.33 22.09
N LEU A 150 18.52 -6.73 22.16
CA LEU A 150 18.00 -7.38 23.36
C LEU A 150 18.61 -8.79 23.54
N ALA A 151 18.81 -9.54 22.47
CA ALA A 151 19.45 -10.85 22.52
C ALA A 151 20.91 -10.74 22.99
N SER A 152 21.70 -9.81 22.44
CA SER A 152 23.10 -9.60 22.89
C SER A 152 23.20 -9.16 24.34
N ARG A 153 22.28 -8.31 24.82
CA ARG A 153 22.23 -7.91 26.23
C ARG A 153 21.90 -9.07 27.18
N SER A 154 21.01 -9.96 26.78
CA SER A 154 20.67 -11.13 27.60
C SER A 154 21.83 -12.12 27.68
N GLU A 155 22.60 -12.29 26.61
CA GLU A 155 23.83 -13.13 26.62
C GLU A 155 24.90 -12.52 27.52
N GLU A 156 25.12 -11.21 27.47
CA GLU A 156 26.09 -10.53 28.31
C GLU A 156 25.74 -10.59 29.81
N GLN A 157 24.45 -10.51 30.14
CA GLN A 157 23.96 -10.67 31.52
C GLN A 157 24.08 -12.11 32.04
N THR A 158 23.95 -13.13 31.20
CA THR A 158 24.15 -14.53 31.61
C THR A 158 25.62 -14.89 31.79
N LEU A 159 26.53 -14.22 31.11
CA LEU A 159 27.98 -14.46 31.24
C LEU A 159 28.62 -13.67 32.40
N SER A 160 27.99 -12.59 32.86
CA SER A 160 28.52 -11.71 33.92
C SER A 160 28.44 -12.27 35.35
N PRO A 161 27.48 -13.11 35.80
CA PRO A 161 27.39 -13.55 37.19
C PRO A 161 28.48 -14.56 37.62
N VAL A 162 29.25 -15.14 36.70
CA VAL A 162 30.28 -16.15 37.04
C VAL A 162 31.56 -15.54 37.60
N ASN A 163 31.82 -14.26 37.43
CA ASN A 163 33.07 -13.59 37.86
C ASN A 163 32.99 -12.89 39.24
N SER A 164 31.85 -12.89 39.93
CA SER A 164 31.70 -12.21 41.22
C SER A 164 31.82 -13.14 42.44
N GLU A 165 31.90 -14.48 42.26
CA GLU A 165 32.02 -15.41 43.37
C GLU A 165 33.41 -16.02 43.60
N SER A 166 34.45 -15.51 42.92
CA SER A 166 35.81 -16.02 43.06
C SER A 166 36.76 -14.98 43.70
N LYS A 167 36.34 -14.29 44.80
CA LYS A 167 37.24 -13.53 45.67
C LYS A 167 36.95 -13.82 47.12
#